data_321d5d6d38722f7d647b394960ac71a5
#
_entry.id   321d5d6d38722f7d647b394960ac71a5
#
_cell.length_a   1.000
_cell.length_b   1.000
_cell.length_c   1.000
_cell.angle_alpha   90.00
_cell.angle_beta   90.00
_cell.angle_gamma   90.00
#
_symmetry.space_group_name_H-M   'P 1'
#
loop_
_entity.id
_entity.type
_entity.pdbx_description
1 polymer ?
#
loop_
_entity_poly.entity_id
_entity_poly.type
_entity_poly.pdbx_seq_one_letter_code
_entity_poly.pdbx_strand_id
1 'polypeptide(L)'
;MITRDKQAETVLDVNNLGLSIGAESKVSNLTFRLRAGESVCLIGASGCGKSLTAKALIGTPPAGCRISGTIEINGVDVTHRKALARPASARVSAIFQDSATALNPLMKLGKQLSLALGASSPAELAALLDAIGLGDIPNLPQRFPAELSGGQRQRICIALALLGRTRLLVADEPTTALDVITQQQVLQVLQARYTQENAPALLFITHDITVAAQLCQRGLVMENGRLVESGDMRQLLSAPQHPYTRGLIAAARRGDAALPITQLGALAG
;
A
#
# COMPACT_ATOMS: atom_id res chain seq x y z
N MET A 1 -3.73 -37.91 -12.29
CA MET A 1 -4.10 -37.04 -11.12
C MET A 1 -3.84 -35.63 -11.55
N ILE A 2 -4.88 -34.92 -12.01
CA ILE A 2 -4.78 -33.58 -12.64
C ILE A 2 -4.69 -32.58 -11.50
N THR A 3 -3.52 -32.01 -11.30
CA THR A 3 -3.30 -30.83 -10.44
C THR A 3 -4.18 -29.69 -11.00
N ARG A 4 -5.32 -29.43 -10.34
CA ARG A 4 -6.07 -28.21 -10.56
C ARG A 4 -5.14 -27.05 -10.20
N ASP A 5 -4.69 -26.34 -11.21
CA ASP A 5 -4.16 -24.99 -11.07
C ASP A 5 -5.17 -24.17 -10.25
N LYS A 6 -4.89 -23.95 -8.98
CA LYS A 6 -5.67 -23.02 -8.15
C LYS A 6 -5.42 -21.63 -8.75
N GLN A 7 -6.24 -21.22 -9.71
CA GLN A 7 -6.28 -19.82 -10.11
C GLN A 7 -6.46 -19.01 -8.82
N ALA A 8 -5.41 -18.29 -8.44
CA ALA A 8 -5.44 -17.49 -7.23
C ALA A 8 -6.63 -16.53 -7.31
N GLU A 9 -7.47 -16.54 -6.28
CA GLU A 9 -8.72 -15.78 -6.20
C GLU A 9 -8.46 -14.28 -6.37
N THR A 10 -9.26 -13.61 -7.21
CA THR A 10 -9.17 -12.16 -7.39
C THR A 10 -9.71 -11.45 -6.14
N VAL A 11 -8.86 -10.66 -5.51
CA VAL A 11 -9.20 -9.88 -4.30
C VAL A 11 -9.63 -8.46 -4.67
N LEU A 12 -9.00 -7.86 -5.67
CA LEU A 12 -9.33 -6.53 -6.19
C LEU A 12 -9.48 -6.62 -7.71
N ASP A 13 -10.60 -6.15 -8.23
CA ASP A 13 -10.83 -5.93 -9.66
C ASP A 13 -11.21 -4.47 -9.90
N VAL A 14 -10.39 -3.78 -10.66
CA VAL A 14 -10.61 -2.38 -11.07
C VAL A 14 -10.78 -2.38 -12.58
N ASN A 15 -11.94 -1.91 -13.05
CA ASN A 15 -12.24 -1.92 -14.48
C ASN A 15 -12.69 -0.53 -14.96
N ASN A 16 -11.95 0.02 -15.94
CA ASN A 16 -12.17 1.32 -16.56
C ASN A 16 -12.40 2.46 -15.54
N LEU A 17 -11.69 2.42 -14.41
CA LEU A 17 -11.85 3.42 -13.37
C LEU A 17 -11.46 4.80 -13.89
N GLY A 18 -12.38 5.74 -13.79
CA GLY A 18 -12.18 7.16 -14.01
C GLY A 18 -12.49 7.95 -12.73
N LEU A 19 -11.64 8.94 -12.42
CA LEU A 19 -11.81 9.82 -11.27
C LEU A 19 -11.70 11.27 -11.73
N SER A 20 -12.70 12.10 -11.41
CA SER A 20 -12.67 13.53 -11.74
C SER A 20 -13.07 14.39 -10.55
N ILE A 21 -12.47 15.58 -10.46
CA ILE A 21 -12.77 16.60 -9.45
C ILE A 21 -13.20 17.87 -10.19
N GLY A 22 -14.42 18.32 -9.97
CA GLY A 22 -15.01 19.38 -10.80
C GLY A 22 -15.09 18.96 -12.27
N ALA A 23 -14.52 19.76 -13.18
CA ALA A 23 -14.45 19.47 -14.61
C ALA A 23 -13.17 18.69 -15.01
N GLU A 24 -12.21 18.54 -14.09
CA GLU A 24 -10.89 17.98 -14.39
C GLU A 24 -10.88 16.46 -14.18
N SER A 25 -10.49 15.72 -15.23
CA SER A 25 -10.22 14.28 -15.13
C SER A 25 -8.83 14.05 -14.56
N LYS A 26 -8.73 13.40 -13.41
CA LYS A 26 -7.49 13.08 -12.72
C LYS A 26 -6.99 11.67 -13.00
N VAL A 27 -7.92 10.73 -13.24
CA VAL A 27 -7.62 9.33 -13.60
C VAL A 27 -8.57 8.91 -14.70
N SER A 28 -8.08 8.19 -15.70
CA SER A 28 -8.86 7.75 -16.86
C SER A 28 -8.52 6.32 -17.24
N ASN A 29 -9.56 5.49 -17.41
CA ASN A 29 -9.48 4.13 -17.94
C ASN A 29 -8.47 3.22 -17.20
N LEU A 30 -8.39 3.36 -15.87
CA LEU A 30 -7.49 2.54 -15.06
C LEU A 30 -8.11 1.14 -14.89
N THR A 31 -7.41 0.11 -15.40
CA THR A 31 -7.86 -1.28 -15.34
C THR A 31 -6.73 -2.18 -14.84
N PHE A 32 -6.94 -2.88 -13.73
CA PHE A 32 -5.98 -3.84 -13.17
C PHE A 32 -6.66 -4.74 -12.14
N ARG A 33 -6.01 -5.86 -11.81
CA ARG A 33 -6.47 -6.84 -10.82
C ARG A 33 -5.35 -7.17 -9.84
N LEU A 34 -5.73 -7.51 -8.61
CA LEU A 34 -4.83 -8.12 -7.62
C LEU A 34 -5.43 -9.47 -7.20
N ARG A 35 -4.55 -10.46 -7.10
CA ARG A 35 -4.88 -11.80 -6.60
C ARG A 35 -4.54 -11.93 -5.13
N ALA A 36 -5.12 -12.92 -4.46
CA ALA A 36 -4.78 -13.25 -3.08
C ALA A 36 -3.27 -13.55 -2.95
N GLY A 37 -2.62 -12.94 -1.94
CA GLY A 37 -1.18 -13.07 -1.70
C GLY A 37 -0.28 -12.31 -2.68
N GLU A 38 -0.84 -11.61 -3.66
CA GLU A 38 -0.05 -10.84 -4.62
C GLU A 38 0.34 -9.47 -4.03
N SER A 39 1.62 -9.09 -4.20
CA SER A 39 2.11 -7.75 -3.92
C SER A 39 2.35 -6.99 -5.22
N VAL A 40 1.61 -5.89 -5.39
CA VAL A 40 1.63 -5.05 -6.60
C VAL A 40 1.95 -3.63 -6.22
N CYS A 41 2.87 -2.98 -6.91
CA CYS A 41 3.09 -1.55 -6.73
C CYS A 41 2.41 -0.70 -7.81
N LEU A 42 1.92 0.48 -7.41
CA LEU A 42 1.49 1.53 -8.31
C LEU A 42 2.50 2.68 -8.24
N ILE A 43 3.25 2.87 -9.33
CA ILE A 43 4.39 3.79 -9.41
C ILE A 43 4.08 4.91 -10.39
N GLY A 44 4.60 6.10 -10.13
CA GLY A 44 4.49 7.25 -11.03
C GLY A 44 4.88 8.56 -10.34
N ALA A 45 5.02 9.64 -11.10
CA ALA A 45 5.35 10.94 -10.55
C ALA A 45 4.29 11.46 -9.57
N SER A 46 4.68 12.43 -8.74
CA SER A 46 3.74 13.13 -7.86
C SER A 46 2.63 13.78 -8.69
N GLY A 47 1.39 13.71 -8.21
CA GLY A 47 0.23 14.30 -8.89
C GLY A 47 -0.37 13.48 -10.03
N CYS A 48 0.20 12.33 -10.43
CA CYS A 48 -0.36 11.51 -11.53
C CYS A 48 -1.65 10.73 -11.17
N GLY A 49 -2.21 10.87 -9.95
CA GLY A 49 -3.49 10.27 -9.58
C GLY A 49 -3.41 9.07 -8.63
N LYS A 50 -2.22 8.61 -8.20
CA LYS A 50 -2.03 7.44 -7.34
C LYS A 50 -2.79 7.51 -6.02
N SER A 51 -2.60 8.58 -5.24
CA SER A 51 -3.28 8.76 -3.95
C SER A 51 -4.79 8.96 -4.10
N LEU A 52 -5.24 9.55 -5.22
CA LEU A 52 -6.68 9.64 -5.51
C LEU A 52 -7.26 8.25 -5.80
N THR A 53 -6.53 7.42 -6.55
CA THR A 53 -6.87 6.02 -6.77
C THR A 53 -6.93 5.26 -5.44
N ALA A 54 -5.90 5.39 -4.57
CA ALA A 54 -5.91 4.78 -3.24
C ALA A 54 -7.17 5.16 -2.45
N LYS A 55 -7.51 6.45 -2.38
CA LYS A 55 -8.69 6.94 -1.66
C LYS A 55 -9.99 6.37 -2.22
N ALA A 56 -10.11 6.23 -3.54
CA ALA A 56 -11.28 5.60 -4.17
C ALA A 56 -11.37 4.10 -3.77
N LEU A 57 -10.27 3.36 -3.83
CA LEU A 57 -10.20 1.95 -3.44
C LEU A 57 -10.53 1.75 -1.95
N ILE A 58 -10.04 2.60 -1.08
CA ILE A 58 -10.30 2.55 0.37
C ILE A 58 -11.76 2.95 0.68
N GLY A 59 -12.40 3.76 -0.19
CA GLY A 59 -13.77 4.26 0.01
C GLY A 59 -13.82 5.60 0.76
N THR A 60 -12.77 6.39 0.62
CA THR A 60 -12.63 7.74 1.20
C THR A 60 -12.29 8.80 0.14
N PRO A 61 -12.96 8.80 -1.04
CA PRO A 61 -12.69 9.81 -2.05
C PRO A 61 -12.99 11.21 -1.50
N PRO A 62 -12.27 12.26 -1.95
CA PRO A 62 -12.54 13.63 -1.53
C PRO A 62 -13.94 14.08 -1.95
N ALA A 63 -14.47 15.10 -1.26
CA ALA A 63 -15.76 15.68 -1.61
C ALA A 63 -15.75 16.19 -3.07
N GLY A 64 -16.83 15.95 -3.80
CA GLY A 64 -16.96 16.33 -5.21
C GLY A 64 -16.19 15.42 -6.20
N CYS A 65 -15.54 14.37 -5.73
CA CYS A 65 -14.95 13.37 -6.62
C CYS A 65 -16.04 12.52 -7.27
N ARG A 66 -16.06 12.51 -8.61
CA ARG A 66 -16.91 11.62 -9.40
C ARG A 66 -16.12 10.39 -9.81
N ILE A 67 -16.76 9.23 -9.65
CA ILE A 67 -16.17 7.93 -9.96
C ILE A 67 -16.95 7.32 -11.12
N SER A 68 -16.26 6.82 -12.14
CA SER A 68 -16.81 6.00 -13.23
C SER A 68 -16.04 4.68 -13.33
N GLY A 69 -16.59 3.71 -14.05
CA GLY A 69 -16.06 2.35 -14.07
C GLY A 69 -16.49 1.55 -12.85
N THR A 70 -15.77 0.47 -12.51
CA THR A 70 -16.13 -0.41 -11.39
C THR A 70 -14.92 -0.73 -10.51
N ILE A 71 -15.18 -0.85 -9.20
CA ILE A 71 -14.24 -1.34 -8.19
C ILE A 71 -14.92 -2.49 -7.46
N GLU A 72 -14.38 -3.69 -7.61
CA GLU A 72 -14.84 -4.87 -6.89
C GLU A 72 -13.78 -5.35 -5.91
N ILE A 73 -14.18 -5.65 -4.67
CA ILE A 73 -13.32 -6.22 -3.64
C ILE A 73 -13.95 -7.53 -3.17
N ASN A 74 -13.21 -8.64 -3.33
CA ASN A 74 -13.70 -9.99 -3.05
C ASN A 74 -15.07 -10.28 -3.73
N GLY A 75 -15.24 -9.84 -4.98
CA GLY A 75 -16.47 -10.02 -5.76
C GLY A 75 -17.63 -9.10 -5.35
N VAL A 76 -17.40 -8.12 -4.47
CA VAL A 76 -18.42 -7.14 -4.04
C VAL A 76 -18.14 -5.81 -4.71
N ASP A 77 -19.10 -5.27 -5.47
CA ASP A 77 -19.04 -3.91 -6.01
C ASP A 77 -19.08 -2.89 -4.87
N VAL A 78 -18.00 -2.11 -4.79
CA VAL A 78 -17.80 -1.05 -3.79
C VAL A 78 -17.61 0.33 -4.41
N THR A 79 -17.81 0.48 -5.70
CA THR A 79 -17.53 1.68 -6.51
C THR A 79 -18.03 2.97 -5.86
N HIS A 80 -19.27 2.96 -5.39
CA HIS A 80 -19.90 4.12 -4.75
C HIS A 80 -20.12 3.95 -3.24
N ARG A 81 -19.52 2.91 -2.62
CA ARG A 81 -19.68 2.64 -1.20
C ARG A 81 -18.54 3.27 -0.39
N LYS A 82 -18.87 4.17 0.53
CA LYS A 82 -17.93 4.69 1.52
C LYS A 82 -17.40 3.56 2.40
N ALA A 83 -16.17 3.69 2.92
CA ALA A 83 -15.49 2.67 3.70
C ALA A 83 -16.36 2.05 4.81
N LEU A 84 -17.07 2.86 5.60
CA LEU A 84 -17.93 2.41 6.70
C LEU A 84 -19.19 1.67 6.24
N ALA A 85 -19.66 1.89 5.01
CA ALA A 85 -20.84 1.23 4.43
C ALA A 85 -20.52 -0.08 3.72
N ARG A 86 -19.23 -0.49 3.67
CA ARG A 86 -18.81 -1.74 3.04
C ARG A 86 -19.04 -2.93 3.97
N PRO A 87 -19.49 -4.07 3.43
CA PRO A 87 -19.54 -5.30 4.21
C PRO A 87 -18.13 -5.72 4.68
N ALA A 88 -18.04 -6.49 5.74
CA ALA A 88 -16.76 -6.90 6.33
C ALA A 88 -15.82 -7.58 5.31
N SER A 89 -16.37 -8.39 4.39
CA SER A 89 -15.64 -9.08 3.32
C SER A 89 -14.98 -8.13 2.30
N ALA A 90 -15.49 -6.90 2.16
CA ALA A 90 -15.01 -5.89 1.21
C ALA A 90 -14.31 -4.69 1.89
N ARG A 91 -13.99 -4.82 3.17
CA ARG A 91 -13.17 -3.82 3.87
C ARG A 91 -11.71 -3.94 3.48
N VAL A 92 -11.02 -2.81 3.52
CA VAL A 92 -9.62 -2.66 3.15
C VAL A 92 -8.85 -2.14 4.38
N SER A 93 -7.70 -2.74 4.69
CA SER A 93 -6.73 -2.10 5.57
C SER A 93 -6.00 -1.01 4.78
N ALA A 94 -5.74 0.12 5.40
CA ALA A 94 -5.13 1.26 4.72
C ALA A 94 -3.98 1.85 5.55
N ILE A 95 -2.88 2.18 4.87
CA ILE A 95 -1.84 3.06 5.38
C ILE A 95 -1.91 4.34 4.55
N PHE A 96 -2.17 5.46 5.18
CA PHE A 96 -2.28 6.75 4.52
C PHE A 96 -0.94 7.48 4.53
N GLN A 97 -0.69 8.30 3.51
CA GLN A 97 0.46 9.18 3.44
C GLN A 97 0.50 10.16 4.62
N ASP A 98 -0.65 10.71 5.00
CA ASP A 98 -0.78 11.57 6.18
C ASP A 98 -1.26 10.78 7.39
N SER A 99 -0.32 10.41 8.24
CA SER A 99 -0.59 9.68 9.49
C SER A 99 -1.41 10.49 10.51
N ALA A 100 -1.45 11.82 10.41
CA ALA A 100 -2.23 12.65 11.34
C ALA A 100 -3.73 12.46 11.16
N THR A 101 -4.18 12.13 9.94
CA THR A 101 -5.60 11.89 9.65
C THR A 101 -6.07 10.47 9.95
N ALA A 102 -5.14 9.52 10.14
CA ALA A 102 -5.45 8.12 10.37
C ALA A 102 -5.71 7.77 11.84
N LEU A 103 -5.16 8.54 12.78
CA LEU A 103 -5.30 8.33 14.21
C LEU A 103 -6.35 9.25 14.82
N ASN A 104 -7.15 8.73 15.76
CA ASN A 104 -8.06 9.57 16.53
C ASN A 104 -7.26 10.41 17.56
N PRO A 105 -7.19 11.74 17.41
CA PRO A 105 -6.35 12.59 18.26
C PRO A 105 -6.80 12.62 19.73
N LEU A 106 -8.07 12.32 20.00
CA LEU A 106 -8.68 12.35 21.34
C LEU A 106 -8.67 10.98 22.02
N MET A 107 -8.10 9.96 21.40
CA MET A 107 -8.07 8.58 21.93
C MET A 107 -6.63 8.14 22.18
N LYS A 108 -6.36 7.58 23.36
CA LYS A 108 -5.05 7.01 23.69
C LYS A 108 -4.68 5.87 22.73
N LEU A 109 -3.39 5.74 22.44
CA LEU A 109 -2.87 4.76 21.48
C LEU A 109 -3.19 3.32 21.88
N GLY A 110 -3.08 2.99 23.17
CA GLY A 110 -3.43 1.66 23.67
C GLY A 110 -4.88 1.26 23.36
N LYS A 111 -5.83 2.21 23.42
CA LYS A 111 -7.22 1.94 23.05
C LYS A 111 -7.37 1.73 21.54
N GLN A 112 -6.68 2.52 20.70
CA GLN A 112 -6.72 2.36 19.25
C GLN A 112 -6.10 1.02 18.82
N LEU A 113 -4.95 0.66 19.39
CA LEU A 113 -4.28 -0.62 19.15
C LEU A 113 -5.15 -1.80 19.61
N SER A 114 -5.79 -1.70 20.79
CA SER A 114 -6.66 -2.76 21.29
C SER A 114 -7.90 -3.00 20.41
N LEU A 115 -8.44 -1.94 19.79
CA LEU A 115 -9.56 -2.05 18.85
C LEU A 115 -9.14 -2.72 17.54
N ALA A 116 -7.90 -2.45 17.08
CA ALA A 116 -7.36 -3.07 15.88
C ALA A 116 -6.90 -4.51 16.12
N LEU A 117 -6.48 -4.84 17.33
CA LEU A 117 -5.95 -6.14 17.72
C LEU A 117 -6.95 -7.28 17.40
N GLY A 118 -8.24 -7.04 17.62
CA GLY A 118 -9.28 -8.02 17.33
C GLY A 118 -9.03 -9.36 18.03
N ALA A 119 -8.75 -10.41 17.26
CA ALA A 119 -8.42 -11.74 17.76
C ALA A 119 -6.90 -12.02 17.81
N SER A 120 -6.03 -11.04 17.49
CA SER A 120 -4.57 -11.17 17.67
C SER A 120 -4.21 -11.12 19.15
N SER A 121 -3.09 -11.74 19.52
CA SER A 121 -2.67 -11.77 20.91
C SER A 121 -1.93 -10.50 21.32
N PRO A 122 -1.90 -10.12 22.62
CA PRO A 122 -1.04 -9.06 23.10
C PRO A 122 0.45 -9.28 22.80
N ALA A 123 0.90 -10.53 22.72
CA ALA A 123 2.26 -10.87 22.35
C ALA A 123 2.56 -10.56 20.89
N GLU A 124 1.62 -10.83 19.97
CA GLU A 124 1.77 -10.44 18.55
C GLU A 124 1.85 -8.92 18.39
N LEU A 125 1.06 -8.17 19.15
CA LEU A 125 1.14 -6.71 19.16
C LEU A 125 2.51 -6.24 19.67
N ALA A 126 3.01 -6.78 20.78
CA ALA A 126 4.31 -6.42 21.33
C ALA A 126 5.42 -6.70 20.32
N ALA A 127 5.47 -7.91 19.75
CA ALA A 127 6.45 -8.29 18.72
C ALA A 127 6.39 -7.39 17.49
N LEU A 128 5.18 -6.99 17.06
CA LEU A 128 5.03 -6.07 15.92
C LEU A 128 5.56 -4.67 16.26
N LEU A 129 5.26 -4.15 17.45
CA LEU A 129 5.74 -2.84 17.91
C LEU A 129 7.27 -2.83 18.01
N ASP A 130 7.88 -3.90 18.54
CA ASP A 130 9.34 -4.07 18.60
C ASP A 130 9.94 -4.10 17.19
N ALA A 131 9.38 -4.88 16.29
CA ALA A 131 9.89 -5.03 14.92
C ALA A 131 9.86 -3.72 14.11
N ILE A 132 8.93 -2.81 14.41
CA ILE A 132 8.88 -1.47 13.79
C ILE A 132 9.52 -0.37 14.66
N GLY A 133 10.30 -0.76 15.67
CA GLY A 133 11.08 0.17 16.50
C GLY A 133 10.24 1.09 17.38
N LEU A 134 9.13 0.58 17.94
CA LEU A 134 8.27 1.29 18.88
C LEU A 134 8.20 0.66 20.28
N GLY A 135 8.84 -0.51 20.48
CA GLY A 135 8.80 -1.24 21.74
C GLY A 135 9.40 -0.48 22.91
N ASP A 136 10.50 0.26 22.66
CA ASP A 136 11.23 1.01 23.70
C ASP A 136 10.58 2.35 24.08
N ILE A 137 9.44 2.72 23.49
CA ILE A 137 8.79 3.99 23.82
C ILE A 137 8.09 3.87 25.18
N PRO A 138 8.55 4.60 26.22
CA PRO A 138 7.96 4.52 27.54
C PRO A 138 6.48 4.91 27.53
N ASN A 139 5.65 4.09 28.18
CA ASN A 139 4.21 4.34 28.34
C ASN A 139 3.45 4.58 27.02
N LEU A 140 3.89 3.99 25.91
CA LEU A 140 3.27 4.14 24.58
C LEU A 140 1.74 3.99 24.61
N PRO A 141 1.13 2.98 25.29
CA PRO A 141 -0.32 2.82 25.31
C PRO A 141 -1.08 3.99 25.96
N GLN A 142 -0.46 4.74 26.85
CA GLN A 142 -1.08 5.86 27.58
C GLN A 142 -0.97 7.18 26.82
N ARG A 143 -0.10 7.25 25.81
CA ARG A 143 0.11 8.46 24.99
C ARG A 143 -1.04 8.72 24.03
N PHE A 144 -1.22 10.00 23.71
CA PHE A 144 -2.06 10.44 22.59
C PHE A 144 -1.23 10.60 21.32
N PRO A 145 -1.84 10.54 20.12
CA PRO A 145 -1.13 10.73 18.86
C PRO A 145 -0.29 12.02 18.77
N ALA A 146 -0.74 13.11 19.40
CA ALA A 146 -0.03 14.38 19.43
C ALA A 146 1.31 14.34 20.19
N GLU A 147 1.52 13.35 21.06
CA GLU A 147 2.75 13.16 21.84
C GLU A 147 3.81 12.35 21.10
N LEU A 148 3.53 11.94 19.85
CA LEU A 148 4.45 11.19 19.00
C LEU A 148 5.07 12.07 17.92
N SER A 149 6.29 11.74 17.49
CA SER A 149 6.88 12.29 16.26
C SER A 149 6.10 11.84 15.02
N GLY A 150 6.30 12.51 13.87
CA GLY A 150 5.68 12.11 12.60
C GLY A 150 5.98 10.66 12.22
N GLY A 151 7.23 10.24 12.30
CA GLY A 151 7.65 8.87 12.02
C GLY A 151 7.10 7.84 13.02
N GLN A 152 6.97 8.20 14.31
CA GLN A 152 6.33 7.34 15.30
C GLN A 152 4.83 7.16 15.00
N ARG A 153 4.11 8.24 14.65
CA ARG A 153 2.71 8.15 14.22
C ARG A 153 2.55 7.27 12.99
N GLN A 154 3.42 7.45 12.00
CA GLN A 154 3.39 6.63 10.78
C GLN A 154 3.55 5.15 11.10
N ARG A 155 4.48 4.78 11.97
CA ARG A 155 4.69 3.40 12.41
C ARG A 155 3.49 2.83 13.17
N ILE A 156 2.83 3.64 14.01
CA ILE A 156 1.55 3.21 14.64
C ILE A 156 0.47 2.95 13.60
N CYS A 157 0.34 3.81 12.56
CA CYS A 157 -0.61 3.57 11.47
C CYS A 157 -0.31 2.27 10.73
N ILE A 158 0.97 1.96 10.50
CA ILE A 158 1.41 0.70 9.90
C ILE A 158 1.02 -0.50 10.80
N ALA A 159 1.29 -0.41 12.11
CA ALA A 159 0.89 -1.46 13.06
C ALA A 159 -0.62 -1.70 13.02
N LEU A 160 -1.43 -0.65 13.07
CA LEU A 160 -2.89 -0.75 13.00
C LEU A 160 -3.37 -1.43 11.71
N ALA A 161 -2.75 -1.09 10.58
CA ALA A 161 -3.10 -1.69 9.29
C ALA A 161 -2.71 -3.18 9.21
N LEU A 162 -1.57 -3.56 9.77
CA LEU A 162 -1.07 -4.94 9.80
C LEU A 162 -1.83 -5.85 10.78
N LEU A 163 -2.36 -5.28 11.87
CA LEU A 163 -3.27 -5.99 12.79
C LEU A 163 -4.64 -6.25 12.16
N GLY A 164 -5.02 -5.48 11.16
CA GLY A 164 -6.25 -5.67 10.41
C GLY A 164 -6.29 -7.03 9.71
N ARG A 165 -7.46 -7.70 9.76
CA ARG A 165 -7.68 -9.02 9.12
C ARG A 165 -8.37 -8.90 7.76
N THR A 166 -8.09 -7.85 7.02
CA THR A 166 -8.62 -7.68 5.67
C THR A 166 -7.81 -8.49 4.66
N ARG A 167 -8.43 -8.84 3.54
CA ARG A 167 -7.77 -9.55 2.45
C ARG A 167 -6.98 -8.63 1.51
N LEU A 168 -7.13 -7.31 1.70
CA LEU A 168 -6.45 -6.28 0.91
C LEU A 168 -5.87 -5.21 1.82
N LEU A 169 -4.58 -4.91 1.66
CA LEU A 169 -3.93 -3.73 2.20
C LEU A 169 -3.62 -2.75 1.05
N VAL A 170 -4.04 -1.51 1.21
CA VAL A 170 -3.63 -0.39 0.35
C VAL A 170 -2.71 0.52 1.16
N ALA A 171 -1.46 0.64 0.73
CA ALA A 171 -0.44 1.45 1.40
C ALA A 171 -0.03 2.61 0.49
N ASP A 172 -0.47 3.83 0.82
CA ASP A 172 -0.19 5.05 0.06
C ASP A 172 1.02 5.78 0.67
N GLU A 173 2.17 5.65 0.03
CA GLU A 173 3.46 6.21 0.44
C GLU A 173 3.79 5.97 1.93
N PRO A 174 3.77 4.71 2.39
CA PRO A 174 3.80 4.39 3.82
C PRO A 174 5.12 4.74 4.51
N THR A 175 6.20 4.97 3.77
CA THR A 175 7.56 5.17 4.30
C THR A 175 8.12 6.58 4.06
N THR A 176 7.39 7.46 3.39
CA THR A 176 7.89 8.80 2.99
C THR A 176 8.27 9.70 4.18
N ALA A 177 7.64 9.52 5.35
CA ALA A 177 7.91 10.29 6.57
C ALA A 177 8.96 9.63 7.50
N LEU A 178 9.63 8.56 7.04
CA LEU A 178 10.58 7.78 7.84
C LEU A 178 12.02 8.06 7.39
N ASP A 179 12.94 8.02 8.33
CA ASP A 179 14.37 7.96 8.03
C ASP A 179 14.73 6.60 7.40
N VAL A 180 15.91 6.52 6.77
CA VAL A 180 16.35 5.34 5.98
C VAL A 180 16.38 4.05 6.82
N ILE A 181 16.83 4.12 8.06
CA ILE A 181 16.93 2.93 8.94
C ILE A 181 15.54 2.43 9.29
N THR A 182 14.68 3.34 9.73
CA THR A 182 13.28 3.02 10.07
C THR A 182 12.47 2.55 8.86
N GLN A 183 12.71 3.15 7.69
CA GLN A 183 12.11 2.67 6.43
C GLN A 183 12.48 1.22 6.16
N GLN A 184 13.76 0.86 6.31
CA GLN A 184 14.21 -0.52 6.09
C GLN A 184 13.56 -1.52 7.07
N GLN A 185 13.44 -1.16 8.35
CA GLN A 185 12.74 -1.98 9.34
C GLN A 185 11.27 -2.23 8.94
N VAL A 186 10.56 -1.18 8.54
CA VAL A 186 9.16 -1.29 8.09
C VAL A 186 9.04 -2.16 6.84
N LEU A 187 9.93 -2.00 5.86
CA LEU A 187 9.93 -2.82 4.64
C LEU A 187 10.17 -4.30 4.96
N GLN A 188 11.07 -4.61 5.89
CA GLN A 188 11.31 -5.99 6.34
C GLN A 188 10.06 -6.61 7.00
N VAL A 189 9.35 -5.85 7.84
CA VAL A 189 8.11 -6.30 8.47
C VAL A 189 7.03 -6.55 7.42
N LEU A 190 6.87 -5.64 6.45
CA LEU A 190 5.95 -5.83 5.33
C LEU A 190 6.33 -7.07 4.51
N GLN A 191 7.60 -7.21 4.15
CA GLN A 191 8.10 -8.35 3.39
C GLN A 191 7.83 -9.67 4.11
N ALA A 192 8.17 -9.76 5.41
CA ALA A 192 7.90 -10.94 6.23
C ALA A 192 6.40 -11.28 6.28
N ARG A 193 5.52 -10.28 6.31
CA ARG A 193 4.06 -10.47 6.30
C ARG A 193 3.56 -11.00 4.97
N TYR A 194 4.12 -10.54 3.85
CA TYR A 194 3.64 -10.86 2.50
C TYR A 194 4.33 -12.08 1.86
N THR A 195 5.30 -12.69 2.54
CA THR A 195 5.89 -14.00 2.19
C THR A 195 5.19 -15.17 2.89
N GLN A 196 4.26 -14.90 3.83
CA GLN A 196 3.53 -15.95 4.55
C GLN A 196 2.46 -16.59 3.66
N GLU A 197 2.20 -17.87 3.90
CA GLU A 197 1.04 -18.55 3.32
C GLU A 197 -0.26 -17.86 3.75
N ASN A 198 -1.18 -17.63 2.81
CA ASN A 198 -2.41 -16.86 3.02
C ASN A 198 -2.22 -15.36 3.37
N ALA A 199 -1.10 -14.76 2.95
CA ALA A 199 -0.93 -13.32 3.05
C ALA A 199 -2.09 -12.57 2.34
N PRO A 200 -2.50 -11.39 2.84
CA PRO A 200 -3.44 -10.54 2.12
C PRO A 200 -2.82 -10.04 0.80
N ALA A 201 -3.63 -9.57 -0.13
CA ALA A 201 -3.11 -8.83 -1.28
C ALA A 201 -2.59 -7.46 -0.82
N LEU A 202 -1.51 -6.99 -1.46
CA LEU A 202 -0.93 -5.68 -1.19
C LEU A 202 -0.95 -4.81 -2.45
N LEU A 203 -1.55 -3.62 -2.35
CA LEU A 203 -1.31 -2.54 -3.29
C LEU A 203 -0.42 -1.50 -2.61
N PHE A 204 0.84 -1.45 -3.03
CA PHE A 204 1.86 -0.55 -2.50
C PHE A 204 2.05 0.63 -3.44
N ILE A 205 1.75 1.83 -2.99
CA ILE A 205 1.82 3.06 -3.79
C ILE A 205 3.06 3.83 -3.37
N THR A 206 3.92 4.13 -4.34
CA THR A 206 5.14 4.89 -4.10
C THR A 206 5.59 5.62 -5.38
N HIS A 207 6.42 6.63 -5.23
CA HIS A 207 7.17 7.22 -6.32
C HIS A 207 8.60 6.63 -6.45
N ASP A 208 9.03 5.82 -5.47
CA ASP A 208 10.35 5.21 -5.42
C ASP A 208 10.29 3.76 -5.93
N ILE A 209 10.83 3.55 -7.14
CA ILE A 209 10.86 2.23 -7.77
C ILE A 209 11.81 1.26 -7.06
N THR A 210 12.81 1.77 -6.34
CA THR A 210 13.78 0.93 -5.62
C THR A 210 13.15 0.32 -4.37
N VAL A 211 12.32 1.09 -3.68
CA VAL A 211 11.49 0.61 -2.56
C VAL A 211 10.45 -0.40 -3.06
N ALA A 212 9.78 -0.09 -4.17
CA ALA A 212 8.79 -0.99 -4.76
C ALA A 212 9.38 -2.34 -5.16
N ALA A 213 10.61 -2.34 -5.71
CA ALA A 213 11.30 -3.56 -6.16
C ALA A 213 11.67 -4.52 -5.01
N GLN A 214 11.82 -4.01 -3.80
CA GLN A 214 12.12 -4.84 -2.63
C GLN A 214 10.90 -5.62 -2.12
N LEU A 215 9.69 -5.11 -2.38
CA LEU A 215 8.46 -5.62 -1.76
C LEU A 215 7.48 -6.23 -2.76
N CYS A 216 7.45 -5.72 -3.99
CA CYS A 216 6.39 -6.05 -4.95
C CYS A 216 6.89 -6.97 -6.07
N GLN A 217 6.05 -7.92 -6.43
CA GLN A 217 6.29 -8.88 -7.52
C GLN A 217 5.97 -8.27 -8.89
N ARG A 218 4.96 -7.40 -8.95
CA ARG A 218 4.46 -6.77 -10.17
C ARG A 218 4.31 -5.26 -10.00
N GLY A 219 4.56 -4.52 -11.07
CA GLY A 219 4.42 -3.07 -11.11
C GLY A 219 3.36 -2.60 -12.09
N LEU A 220 2.69 -1.53 -11.70
CA LEU A 220 1.76 -0.74 -12.49
C LEU A 220 2.35 0.66 -12.60
N VAL A 221 2.73 1.09 -13.79
CA VAL A 221 3.33 2.42 -14.00
C VAL A 221 2.25 3.37 -14.49
N MET A 222 2.08 4.46 -13.75
CA MET A 222 1.04 5.46 -13.99
C MET A 222 1.64 6.80 -14.41
N GLU A 223 1.17 7.34 -15.52
CA GLU A 223 1.52 8.66 -16.03
C GLU A 223 0.25 9.42 -16.42
N ASN A 224 0.12 10.69 -16.01
CA ASN A 224 -0.99 11.57 -16.38
C ASN A 224 -2.38 10.93 -16.21
N GLY A 225 -2.61 10.24 -15.11
CA GLY A 225 -3.89 9.60 -14.78
C GLY A 225 -4.16 8.29 -15.52
N ARG A 226 -3.20 7.72 -16.25
CA ARG A 226 -3.36 6.49 -17.02
C ARG A 226 -2.30 5.46 -16.69
N LEU A 227 -2.66 4.19 -16.80
CA LEU A 227 -1.68 3.11 -16.78
C LEU A 227 -0.96 3.07 -18.13
N VAL A 228 0.37 3.24 -18.10
CA VAL A 228 1.19 3.27 -19.33
C VAL A 228 2.01 1.99 -19.51
N GLU A 229 2.33 1.29 -18.43
CA GLU A 229 3.00 0.00 -18.48
C GLU A 229 2.63 -0.83 -17.25
N SER A 230 2.55 -2.15 -17.41
CA SER A 230 2.40 -3.09 -16.31
C SER A 230 3.15 -4.38 -16.61
N GLY A 231 3.77 -4.97 -15.59
CA GLY A 231 4.53 -6.20 -15.78
C GLY A 231 5.19 -6.67 -14.47
N ASP A 232 5.87 -7.80 -14.56
CA ASP A 232 6.76 -8.28 -13.52
C ASP A 232 7.81 -7.22 -13.16
N MET A 233 8.15 -7.07 -11.87
CA MET A 233 9.11 -6.04 -11.44
C MET A 233 10.50 -6.24 -12.07
N ARG A 234 10.95 -7.48 -12.25
CA ARG A 234 12.24 -7.76 -12.91
C ARG A 234 12.22 -7.27 -14.37
N GLN A 235 11.13 -7.55 -15.09
CA GLN A 235 10.96 -7.11 -16.48
C GLN A 235 10.90 -5.58 -16.58
N LEU A 236 10.13 -4.93 -15.70
CA LEU A 236 10.07 -3.45 -15.67
C LEU A 236 11.44 -2.82 -15.41
N LEU A 237 12.25 -3.41 -14.51
CA LEU A 237 13.58 -2.89 -14.17
C LEU A 237 14.63 -3.16 -15.25
N SER A 238 14.58 -4.33 -15.92
CA SER A 238 15.60 -4.76 -16.89
C SER A 238 15.30 -4.37 -18.33
N ALA A 239 14.01 -4.42 -18.71
CA ALA A 239 13.57 -4.23 -20.09
C ALA A 239 12.25 -3.42 -20.18
N PRO A 240 12.22 -2.17 -19.64
CA PRO A 240 11.03 -1.32 -19.69
C PRO A 240 10.67 -0.98 -21.14
N GLN A 241 9.37 -1.09 -21.46
CA GLN A 241 8.88 -0.87 -22.83
C GLN A 241 8.46 0.59 -23.03
N HIS A 242 7.82 1.22 -22.04
CA HIS A 242 7.34 2.58 -22.18
C HIS A 242 8.45 3.62 -21.94
N PRO A 243 8.53 4.72 -22.73
CA PRO A 243 9.54 5.76 -22.56
C PRO A 243 9.55 6.37 -21.15
N TYR A 244 8.37 6.58 -20.58
CA TYR A 244 8.23 7.11 -19.21
C TYR A 244 8.83 6.16 -18.18
N THR A 245 8.58 4.84 -18.28
CA THR A 245 9.18 3.83 -17.38
C THR A 245 10.70 3.83 -17.49
N ARG A 246 11.24 3.92 -18.71
CA ARG A 246 12.69 4.07 -18.92
C ARG A 246 13.26 5.31 -18.23
N GLY A 247 12.54 6.43 -18.32
CA GLY A 247 12.90 7.67 -17.64
C GLY A 247 12.91 7.56 -16.11
N LEU A 248 11.88 6.92 -15.54
CA LEU A 248 11.80 6.67 -14.09
C LEU A 248 12.97 5.84 -13.59
N ILE A 249 13.27 4.73 -14.28
CA ILE A 249 14.38 3.84 -13.91
C ILE A 249 15.73 4.53 -14.06
N ALA A 250 15.92 5.29 -15.14
CA ALA A 250 17.15 6.05 -15.34
C ALA A 250 17.33 7.14 -14.27
N ALA A 251 16.26 7.74 -13.78
CA ALA A 251 16.30 8.71 -12.69
C ALA A 251 16.66 8.04 -11.35
N ALA A 252 16.02 6.91 -11.04
CA ALA A 252 16.31 6.13 -9.85
C ALA A 252 17.77 5.65 -9.81
N ARG A 253 18.30 5.14 -10.93
CA ARG A 253 19.70 4.72 -11.03
C ARG A 253 20.71 5.86 -10.84
N ARG A 254 20.36 7.10 -11.16
CA ARG A 254 21.22 8.29 -10.93
C ARG A 254 21.18 8.78 -9.50
N GLY A 255 20.05 8.65 -8.81
CA GLY A 255 19.90 8.98 -7.39
C GLY A 255 20.59 7.95 -6.48
N ASP A 256 20.65 6.70 -6.93
CA ASP A 256 21.25 5.56 -6.23
C ASP A 256 22.74 5.33 -6.61
N ALA A 257 23.51 6.35 -6.86
CA ALA A 257 24.98 6.21 -7.01
C ALA A 257 25.67 5.53 -5.80
N ALA A 258 24.90 5.13 -4.77
CA ALA A 258 25.34 4.42 -3.57
C ALA A 258 24.97 2.93 -3.49
N LEU A 259 24.09 2.39 -4.38
CA LEU A 259 23.75 0.96 -4.39
C LEU A 259 24.19 0.30 -5.70
N PRO A 260 25.11 -0.69 -5.64
CA PRO A 260 25.53 -1.41 -6.86
C PRO A 260 24.36 -2.18 -7.46
N ILE A 261 24.21 -2.08 -8.78
CA ILE A 261 23.18 -2.75 -9.61
C ILE A 261 23.07 -4.26 -9.36
N THR A 262 24.15 -4.88 -8.85
CA THR A 262 24.23 -6.29 -8.45
C THR A 262 23.28 -6.66 -7.30
N GLN A 263 22.88 -5.71 -6.44
CA GLN A 263 21.96 -6.00 -5.33
C GLN A 263 20.47 -5.98 -5.78
N LEU A 264 20.13 -5.23 -6.80
CA LEU A 264 18.76 -5.26 -7.39
C LEU A 264 18.45 -6.60 -8.08
N GLY A 265 19.47 -7.30 -8.59
CA GLY A 265 19.34 -8.64 -9.15
C GLY A 265 19.29 -9.77 -8.12
N ALA A 266 19.90 -9.58 -6.95
CA ALA A 266 19.96 -10.59 -5.89
C ALA A 266 18.71 -10.65 -4.99
N LEU A 267 17.92 -9.58 -4.94
CA LEU A 267 16.62 -9.53 -4.22
C LEU A 267 15.49 -10.24 -5.00
N ALA A 268 15.78 -10.74 -6.18
CA ALA A 268 14.85 -11.38 -7.09
C ALA A 268 15.17 -12.87 -7.31
N GLY A 269 16.03 -13.48 -6.45
CA GLY A 269 16.37 -14.90 -6.43
C GLY A 269 15.49 -15.72 -5.49
#